data_2b30f4100217158c456278149bace5b9
#
_entry.id   2b30f4100217158c456278149bace5b9
#
_cell.length_a   1.000
_cell.length_b   1.000
_cell.length_c   1.000
_cell.angle_alpha   90.00
_cell.angle_beta   90.00
_cell.angle_gamma   90.00
#
_symmetry.space_group_name_H-M   'P 1'
#
loop_
_entity.id
_entity.type
_entity.pdbx_description
1 polymer ?
#
loop_
_entity_poly.entity_id
_entity_poly.type
_entity_poly.pdbx_seq_one_letter_code
_entity_poly.pdbx_strand_id
1 'polypeptide(L)'
;MKRIGIDLGGTKIEGVLLTQDNQVVERIRVPTPQNINADQAYMAILTSISSLIEKLEADADVTTRVGIGTPGTISSLSGLMKNSNTVCLNGKSLRADLEQRIGKKVRIANDANCFALSEAYNGAGKEYSSVFGIIMGTGVGGGIIINNQIHAGAMGIAGEWGHNPLLAHGPDCYCGRKGCIETLISGPGFSADYERAGGTPGSSPADIINYAENGDTNAIHSVERFLNHFGRAVASVINILDPHTIVLGGGLSNLDILYHRGRRAIEPHIFSDSFTTPILKNQHGDSSGVLGAAYLWD
;
A
#
# COMPACT_ATOMS: atom_id res chain seq x y z
N MET A 1 -14.63 15.73 16.72
CA MET A 1 -13.89 14.67 17.48
C MET A 1 -12.53 14.52 16.81
N LYS A 2 -11.42 14.52 17.57
CA LYS A 2 -10.09 14.29 17.01
C LYS A 2 -9.89 12.81 16.65
N ARG A 3 -8.99 12.53 15.72
CA ARG A 3 -8.69 11.16 15.24
C ARG A 3 -7.19 10.90 15.33
N ILE A 4 -6.84 9.70 15.78
CA ILE A 4 -5.46 9.23 15.77
C ILE A 4 -5.35 8.17 14.68
N GLY A 5 -4.39 8.34 13.79
CA GLY A 5 -3.94 7.33 12.85
C GLY A 5 -2.59 6.77 13.27
N ILE A 6 -2.44 5.47 13.21
CA ILE A 6 -1.16 4.78 13.39
C ILE A 6 -0.86 3.99 12.12
N ASP A 7 0.35 4.14 11.59
CA ASP A 7 0.87 3.31 10.50
C ASP A 7 2.00 2.43 11.03
N LEU A 8 1.74 1.13 11.11
CA LEU A 8 2.72 0.13 11.53
C LEU A 8 3.49 -0.38 10.32
N GLY A 9 4.60 0.25 10.01
CA GLY A 9 5.52 -0.22 8.97
C GLY A 9 6.57 -1.19 9.51
N GLY A 10 7.27 -1.87 8.60
CA GLY A 10 8.33 -2.82 8.96
C GLY A 10 9.56 -2.19 9.62
N THR A 11 9.83 -0.91 9.40
CA THR A 11 11.02 -0.20 9.93
C THR A 11 10.66 0.95 10.87
N LYS A 12 9.50 1.55 10.72
CA LYS A 12 9.00 2.67 11.53
C LYS A 12 7.54 2.47 11.87
N ILE A 13 7.12 2.98 13.03
CA ILE A 13 5.73 3.19 13.41
C ILE A 13 5.51 4.69 13.41
N GLU A 14 4.51 5.14 12.67
CA GLU A 14 4.15 6.55 12.58
C GLU A 14 2.77 6.77 13.18
N GLY A 15 2.62 7.84 13.97
CA GLY A 15 1.35 8.26 14.53
C GLY A 15 1.04 9.70 14.17
N VAL A 16 -0.25 10.00 13.93
CA VAL A 16 -0.74 11.34 13.65
C VAL A 16 -1.99 11.62 14.47
N LEU A 17 -2.10 12.86 14.99
CA LEU A 17 -3.32 13.40 15.58
C LEU A 17 -3.93 14.38 14.58
N LEU A 18 -5.19 14.15 14.19
CA LEU A 18 -5.95 15.00 13.28
C LEU A 18 -7.08 15.72 14.02
N THR A 19 -7.34 16.97 13.63
CA THR A 19 -8.58 17.67 13.97
C THR A 19 -9.77 17.06 13.21
N GLN A 20 -10.98 17.52 13.53
CA GLN A 20 -12.17 17.16 12.75
C GLN A 20 -12.09 17.63 11.29
N ASP A 21 -11.39 18.74 11.03
CA ASP A 21 -11.21 19.31 9.69
C ASP A 21 -9.96 18.78 8.98
N ASN A 22 -9.46 17.61 9.37
CA ASN A 22 -8.30 16.92 8.77
C ASN A 22 -6.96 17.65 8.89
N GLN A 23 -6.83 18.64 9.78
CA GLN A 23 -5.55 19.30 10.01
C GLN A 23 -4.68 18.45 10.93
N VAL A 24 -3.42 18.28 10.56
CA VAL A 24 -2.42 17.60 11.39
C VAL A 24 -2.06 18.49 12.58
N VAL A 25 -2.38 18.04 13.79
CA VAL A 25 -2.00 18.70 15.05
C VAL A 25 -0.60 18.27 15.44
N GLU A 26 -0.35 16.96 15.42
CA GLU A 26 0.92 16.39 15.82
C GLU A 26 1.23 15.15 14.99
N ARG A 27 2.54 14.89 14.83
CA ARG A 27 3.06 13.71 14.14
C ARG A 27 4.28 13.20 14.86
N ILE A 28 4.28 11.92 15.21
CA ILE A 28 5.37 11.27 15.92
C ILE A 28 5.79 10.02 15.15
N ARG A 29 7.10 9.79 15.04
CA ARG A 29 7.69 8.58 14.45
C ARG A 29 8.61 7.91 15.43
N VAL A 30 8.52 6.59 15.51
CA VAL A 30 9.41 5.74 16.31
C VAL A 30 9.88 4.55 15.46
N PRO A 31 11.07 4.00 15.70
CA PRO A 31 11.51 2.79 15.00
C PRO A 31 10.63 1.60 15.38
N THR A 32 10.34 0.73 14.41
CA THR A 32 9.70 -0.56 14.68
C THR A 32 10.71 -1.48 15.39
N PRO A 33 10.35 -2.09 16.55
CA PRO A 33 11.20 -3.04 17.22
C PRO A 33 11.59 -4.23 16.33
N GLN A 34 12.88 -4.48 16.20
CA GLN A 34 13.48 -5.53 15.38
C GLN A 34 14.58 -6.27 16.13
N ASN A 35 15.10 -7.35 15.54
CA ASN A 35 16.26 -8.12 16.04
C ASN A 35 16.05 -8.77 17.40
N ILE A 36 14.82 -9.12 17.76
CA ILE A 36 14.44 -9.86 18.97
C ILE A 36 13.52 -11.03 18.57
N ASN A 37 13.32 -12.00 19.45
CA ASN A 37 12.43 -13.11 19.13
C ASN A 37 10.99 -12.63 18.84
N ALA A 38 10.21 -13.45 18.14
CA ALA A 38 8.90 -13.05 17.62
C ALA A 38 7.90 -12.59 18.71
N ASP A 39 7.89 -13.25 19.88
CA ASP A 39 6.97 -12.88 20.96
C ASP A 39 7.40 -11.57 21.62
N GLN A 40 8.70 -11.38 21.84
CA GLN A 40 9.24 -10.11 22.35
C GLN A 40 9.00 -8.97 21.35
N ALA A 41 9.18 -9.22 20.04
CA ALA A 41 8.92 -8.24 19.00
C ALA A 41 7.44 -7.83 19.00
N TYR A 42 6.53 -8.78 19.09
CA TYR A 42 5.10 -8.49 19.18
C TYR A 42 4.75 -7.64 20.41
N MET A 43 5.24 -8.00 21.59
CA MET A 43 5.00 -7.25 22.82
C MET A 43 5.61 -5.83 22.78
N ALA A 44 6.79 -5.69 22.18
CA ALA A 44 7.43 -4.39 21.99
C ALA A 44 6.66 -3.51 21.00
N ILE A 45 6.11 -4.07 19.91
CA ILE A 45 5.23 -3.36 18.97
C ILE A 45 3.97 -2.87 19.67
N LEU A 46 3.30 -3.73 20.45
CA LEU A 46 2.12 -3.33 21.23
C LEU A 46 2.46 -2.16 22.17
N THR A 47 3.58 -2.24 22.87
CA THR A 47 4.04 -1.18 23.78
C THR A 47 4.32 0.13 23.02
N SER A 48 5.03 0.05 21.88
CA SER A 48 5.33 1.22 21.06
C SER A 48 4.06 1.91 20.55
N ILE A 49 3.08 1.13 20.05
CA ILE A 49 1.79 1.67 19.58
C ILE A 49 1.02 2.31 20.73
N SER A 50 0.90 1.63 21.87
CA SER A 50 0.17 2.16 23.03
C SER A 50 0.77 3.47 23.54
N SER A 51 2.11 3.50 23.72
CA SER A 51 2.81 4.72 24.17
C SER A 51 2.73 5.86 23.15
N LEU A 52 2.66 5.54 21.85
CA LEU A 52 2.48 6.54 20.80
C LEU A 52 1.08 7.15 20.86
N ILE A 53 0.05 6.32 21.06
CA ILE A 53 -1.33 6.77 21.24
C ILE A 53 -1.46 7.63 22.49
N GLU A 54 -0.90 7.22 23.63
CA GLU A 54 -0.89 7.99 24.89
C GLU A 54 -0.28 9.39 24.70
N LYS A 55 0.85 9.47 24.00
CA LYS A 55 1.51 10.77 23.72
C LYS A 55 0.61 11.68 22.86
N LEU A 56 0.05 11.15 21.76
CA LEU A 56 -0.83 11.90 20.89
C LEU A 56 -2.14 12.33 21.58
N GLU A 57 -2.59 11.58 22.61
CA GLU A 57 -3.76 11.91 23.40
C GLU A 57 -3.50 12.98 24.48
N ALA A 58 -2.26 13.08 24.95
CA ALA A 58 -1.89 14.12 25.93
C ALA A 58 -2.17 15.54 25.41
N ASP A 59 -2.07 15.73 24.08
CA ASP A 59 -2.37 16.99 23.38
C ASP A 59 -3.81 17.06 22.83
N ALA A 60 -4.63 16.05 23.15
CA ALA A 60 -6.01 15.98 22.70
C ALA A 60 -6.96 16.34 23.84
N ASP A 61 -7.47 17.57 23.90
CA ASP A 61 -8.46 18.03 24.89
C ASP A 61 -9.82 17.31 24.84
N VAL A 62 -9.96 16.28 23.98
CA VAL A 62 -11.23 15.59 23.69
C VAL A 62 -11.03 14.13 23.39
N THR A 63 -12.10 13.33 23.52
CA THR A 63 -12.10 11.91 23.14
C THR A 63 -11.62 11.71 21.70
N THR A 64 -10.69 10.79 21.52
CA THR A 64 -10.11 10.42 20.23
C THR A 64 -10.67 9.09 19.73
N ARG A 65 -10.66 8.92 18.41
CA ARG A 65 -10.88 7.64 17.73
C ARG A 65 -9.55 7.17 17.15
N VAL A 66 -9.24 5.89 17.31
CA VAL A 66 -7.95 5.31 16.90
C VAL A 66 -8.15 4.36 15.72
N GLY A 67 -7.46 4.64 14.63
CA GLY A 67 -7.34 3.74 13.49
C GLY A 67 -5.88 3.33 13.28
N ILE A 68 -5.67 2.10 12.79
CA ILE A 68 -4.32 1.53 12.64
C ILE A 68 -4.20 0.86 11.26
N GLY A 69 -3.22 1.32 10.49
CA GLY A 69 -2.75 0.67 9.28
C GLY A 69 -1.68 -0.37 9.63
N THR A 70 -1.78 -1.55 9.06
CA THR A 70 -0.84 -2.65 9.35
C THR A 70 -0.46 -3.39 8.08
N PRO A 71 0.76 -3.95 7.99
CA PRO A 71 1.04 -4.95 6.98
C PRO A 71 0.20 -6.20 7.27
N GLY A 72 -0.43 -6.74 6.24
CA GLY A 72 -1.37 -7.86 6.39
C GLY A 72 -2.78 -7.44 6.81
N THR A 73 -3.60 -8.39 7.19
CA THR A 73 -5.02 -8.18 7.50
C THR A 73 -5.51 -9.06 8.64
N ILE A 74 -6.68 -8.74 9.19
CA ILE A 74 -7.34 -9.58 10.20
C ILE A 74 -8.20 -10.62 9.50
N SER A 75 -8.04 -11.88 9.91
CA SER A 75 -8.88 -12.98 9.45
C SER A 75 -10.32 -12.79 9.91
N SER A 76 -11.26 -12.79 8.99
CA SER A 76 -12.70 -12.77 9.33
C SER A 76 -13.17 -14.04 10.07
N LEU A 77 -12.43 -15.14 9.94
CA LEU A 77 -12.76 -16.42 10.59
C LEU A 77 -12.27 -16.48 12.03
N SER A 78 -11.00 -16.09 12.27
CA SER A 78 -10.34 -16.28 13.58
C SER A 78 -10.17 -14.99 14.39
N GLY A 79 -10.30 -13.82 13.76
CA GLY A 79 -9.96 -12.54 14.36
C GLY A 79 -8.46 -12.27 14.52
N LEU A 80 -7.61 -13.19 14.06
CA LEU A 80 -6.16 -13.09 14.19
C LEU A 80 -5.54 -12.42 12.95
N MET A 81 -4.38 -11.83 13.13
CA MET A 81 -3.58 -11.29 12.02
C MET A 81 -3.12 -12.40 11.07
N LYS A 82 -3.14 -12.12 9.76
CA LYS A 82 -2.67 -13.00 8.68
C LYS A 82 -2.00 -12.21 7.57
N ASN A 83 -1.21 -12.89 6.74
CA ASN A 83 -0.55 -12.36 5.55
C ASN A 83 0.37 -11.15 5.83
N SER A 84 0.88 -11.02 7.05
CA SER A 84 1.80 -9.94 7.40
C SER A 84 3.23 -10.31 7.03
N ASN A 85 3.95 -9.38 6.36
CA ASN A 85 5.39 -9.46 6.17
C ASN A 85 6.16 -9.13 7.46
N THR A 86 5.53 -8.45 8.43
CA THR A 86 6.00 -8.36 9.82
C THR A 86 5.58 -9.64 10.53
N VAL A 87 6.37 -10.70 10.36
CA VAL A 87 6.00 -12.09 10.65
C VAL A 87 5.49 -12.32 12.08
N CYS A 88 6.02 -11.58 13.07
CA CYS A 88 5.62 -11.69 14.48
C CYS A 88 4.15 -11.32 14.74
N LEU A 89 3.48 -10.66 13.80
CA LEU A 89 2.05 -10.33 13.89
C LEU A 89 1.15 -11.51 13.53
N ASN A 90 1.60 -12.43 12.66
CA ASN A 90 0.77 -13.52 12.16
C ASN A 90 0.32 -14.45 13.30
N GLY A 91 -0.99 -14.74 13.35
CA GLY A 91 -1.59 -15.54 14.40
C GLY A 91 -1.84 -14.81 15.73
N LYS A 92 -1.57 -13.50 15.82
CA LYS A 92 -1.78 -12.70 17.04
C LYS A 92 -3.11 -11.95 17.01
N SER A 93 -3.67 -11.68 18.18
CA SER A 93 -4.94 -10.96 18.38
C SER A 93 -4.75 -9.44 18.45
N LEU A 94 -4.00 -8.85 17.50
CA LEU A 94 -3.52 -7.45 17.55
C LEU A 94 -4.61 -6.45 17.98
N ARG A 95 -5.82 -6.58 17.43
CA ARG A 95 -6.93 -5.69 17.77
C ARG A 95 -7.31 -5.81 19.24
N ALA A 96 -7.58 -7.04 19.72
CA ALA A 96 -8.02 -7.27 21.09
C ALA A 96 -6.95 -6.87 22.12
N ASP A 97 -5.68 -7.17 21.82
CA ASP A 97 -4.57 -6.85 22.70
C ASP A 97 -4.35 -5.34 22.82
N LEU A 98 -4.48 -4.60 21.71
CA LEU A 98 -4.41 -3.13 21.73
C LEU A 98 -5.63 -2.52 22.45
N GLU A 99 -6.86 -2.97 22.14
CA GLU A 99 -8.08 -2.48 22.82
C GLU A 99 -8.00 -2.69 24.34
N GLN A 100 -7.47 -3.84 24.77
CA GLN A 100 -7.27 -4.11 26.20
C GLN A 100 -6.25 -3.16 26.84
N ARG A 101 -5.15 -2.84 26.13
CA ARG A 101 -4.09 -1.97 26.66
C ARG A 101 -4.51 -0.51 26.75
N ILE A 102 -5.17 0.01 25.72
CA ILE A 102 -5.52 1.44 25.66
C ILE A 102 -6.93 1.75 26.19
N GLY A 103 -7.73 0.72 26.54
CA GLY A 103 -9.09 0.89 27.05
C GLY A 103 -10.09 1.46 26.04
N LYS A 104 -9.79 1.39 24.72
CA LYS A 104 -10.60 1.97 23.65
C LYS A 104 -10.74 1.03 22.48
N LYS A 105 -11.83 1.19 21.70
CA LYS A 105 -12.00 0.48 20.43
C LYS A 105 -11.04 1.00 19.38
N VAL A 106 -10.47 0.08 18.58
CA VAL A 106 -9.63 0.41 17.44
C VAL A 106 -10.20 -0.17 16.14
N ARG A 107 -10.01 0.54 15.04
CA ARG A 107 -10.21 0.00 13.70
C ARG A 107 -8.84 -0.31 13.09
N ILE A 108 -8.72 -1.48 12.46
CA ILE A 108 -7.49 -1.91 11.79
C ILE A 108 -7.80 -2.21 10.34
N ALA A 109 -6.94 -1.72 9.44
CA ALA A 109 -6.98 -2.06 8.02
C ALA A 109 -5.55 -2.35 7.51
N ASN A 110 -5.48 -3.00 6.35
CA ASN A 110 -4.20 -3.17 5.65
C ASN A 110 -3.65 -1.81 5.18
N ASP A 111 -2.33 -1.70 5.10
CA ASP A 111 -1.60 -0.48 4.70
C ASP A 111 -2.03 0.05 3.31
N ALA A 112 -2.20 -0.83 2.31
CA ALA A 112 -2.67 -0.42 0.99
C ALA A 112 -4.12 0.08 1.00
N ASN A 113 -4.98 -0.48 1.87
CA ASN A 113 -6.34 0.04 2.08
C ASN A 113 -6.31 1.43 2.75
N CYS A 114 -5.43 1.63 3.74
CA CYS A 114 -5.24 2.95 4.35
C CYS A 114 -4.72 3.96 3.33
N PHE A 115 -3.73 3.58 2.51
CA PHE A 115 -3.27 4.41 1.41
C PHE A 115 -4.43 4.84 0.48
N ALA A 116 -5.17 3.86 -0.03
CA ALA A 116 -6.28 4.12 -0.95
C ALA A 116 -7.36 5.00 -0.30
N LEU A 117 -7.67 4.76 0.98
CA LEU A 117 -8.64 5.56 1.73
C LEU A 117 -8.19 7.02 1.88
N SER A 118 -6.92 7.27 2.21
CA SER A 118 -6.42 8.63 2.34
C SER A 118 -6.51 9.42 1.03
N GLU A 119 -6.15 8.76 -0.07
CA GLU A 119 -6.19 9.38 -1.40
C GLU A 119 -7.64 9.59 -1.91
N ALA A 120 -8.55 8.70 -1.57
CA ALA A 120 -9.97 8.86 -1.88
C ALA A 120 -10.66 9.91 -1.02
N TYR A 121 -10.30 10.01 0.25
CA TYR A 121 -10.97 10.91 1.19
C TYR A 121 -10.53 12.37 1.07
N ASN A 122 -9.22 12.61 0.95
CA ASN A 122 -8.64 13.97 0.94
C ASN A 122 -7.41 14.11 0.04
N GLY A 123 -7.20 13.22 -0.91
CA GLY A 123 -6.06 13.22 -1.83
C GLY A 123 -6.45 13.30 -3.30
N ALA A 124 -5.66 12.67 -4.15
CA ALA A 124 -5.83 12.71 -5.60
C ALA A 124 -7.16 12.12 -6.09
N GLY A 125 -7.73 11.19 -5.32
CA GLY A 125 -8.98 10.51 -5.65
C GLY A 125 -10.25 11.14 -5.07
N LYS A 126 -10.19 12.26 -4.37
CA LYS A 126 -11.31 12.83 -3.57
C LYS A 126 -12.58 13.17 -4.34
N GLU A 127 -12.48 13.45 -5.65
CA GLU A 127 -13.62 13.79 -6.50
C GLU A 127 -14.29 12.55 -7.14
N TYR A 128 -13.79 11.34 -6.85
CA TYR A 128 -14.22 10.11 -7.50
C TYR A 128 -14.95 9.18 -6.53
N SER A 129 -16.09 8.62 -6.98
CA SER A 129 -16.90 7.72 -6.15
C SER A 129 -16.31 6.31 -6.01
N SER A 130 -15.41 5.89 -6.91
CA SER A 130 -14.64 4.67 -6.75
C SER A 130 -13.18 4.89 -7.11
N VAL A 131 -12.28 4.45 -6.24
CA VAL A 131 -10.82 4.61 -6.35
C VAL A 131 -10.17 3.24 -6.18
N PHE A 132 -9.28 2.88 -7.11
CA PHE A 132 -8.35 1.80 -6.90
C PHE A 132 -6.97 2.39 -6.58
N GLY A 133 -6.56 2.30 -5.31
CA GLY A 133 -5.23 2.72 -4.89
C GLY A 133 -4.21 1.62 -5.14
N ILE A 134 -3.09 1.94 -5.79
CA ILE A 134 -1.98 1.03 -6.05
C ILE A 134 -0.74 1.53 -5.32
N ILE A 135 -0.15 0.71 -4.45
CA ILE A 135 1.18 0.96 -3.90
C ILE A 135 2.18 0.10 -4.67
N MET A 136 3.19 0.74 -5.27
CA MET A 136 4.32 0.08 -5.91
C MET A 136 5.62 0.55 -5.27
N GLY A 137 6.27 -0.33 -4.51
CA GLY A 137 7.52 -0.07 -3.80
C GLY A 137 8.35 -1.34 -3.73
N THR A 138 8.71 -1.81 -2.54
CA THR A 138 9.34 -3.12 -2.31
C THR A 138 8.41 -4.26 -2.72
N GLY A 139 7.10 -4.08 -2.51
CA GLY A 139 6.05 -4.96 -3.00
C GLY A 139 5.03 -4.23 -3.87
N VAL A 140 3.92 -4.90 -4.18
CA VAL A 140 2.76 -4.34 -4.88
C VAL A 140 1.49 -4.65 -4.11
N GLY A 141 0.87 -3.63 -3.55
CA GLY A 141 -0.42 -3.72 -2.87
C GLY A 141 -1.52 -2.95 -3.60
N GLY A 142 -2.76 -3.21 -3.22
CA GLY A 142 -3.90 -2.45 -3.72
C GLY A 142 -5.00 -2.29 -2.68
N GLY A 143 -5.78 -1.21 -2.80
CA GLY A 143 -6.96 -0.95 -2.00
C GLY A 143 -8.11 -0.48 -2.85
N ILE A 144 -9.31 -0.94 -2.52
CA ILE A 144 -10.55 -0.59 -3.24
C ILE A 144 -11.39 0.31 -2.33
N ILE A 145 -11.69 1.51 -2.81
CA ILE A 145 -12.57 2.45 -2.12
C ILE A 145 -13.80 2.71 -2.98
N ILE A 146 -14.97 2.60 -2.37
CA ILE A 146 -16.27 2.90 -3.00
C ILE A 146 -17.02 3.82 -2.05
N ASN A 147 -17.40 5.02 -2.53
CA ASN A 147 -18.09 6.04 -1.75
C ASN A 147 -17.39 6.34 -0.41
N ASN A 148 -16.08 6.54 -0.45
CA ASN A 148 -15.19 6.78 0.71
C ASN A 148 -15.17 5.64 1.75
N GLN A 149 -15.58 4.43 1.37
CA GLN A 149 -15.55 3.25 2.24
C GLN A 149 -14.60 2.20 1.66
N ILE A 150 -13.78 1.59 2.51
CA ILE A 150 -12.95 0.46 2.12
C ILE A 150 -13.83 -0.73 1.75
N HIS A 151 -13.67 -1.23 0.53
CA HIS A 151 -14.22 -2.51 0.14
C HIS A 151 -13.23 -3.62 0.51
N ALA A 152 -13.36 -4.15 1.72
CA ALA A 152 -12.45 -5.20 2.21
C ALA A 152 -12.71 -6.58 1.61
N GLY A 153 -13.90 -6.83 1.06
CA GLY A 153 -14.33 -8.15 0.59
C GLY A 153 -14.70 -9.12 1.71
N ALA A 154 -15.28 -10.25 1.34
CA ALA A 154 -15.77 -11.25 2.30
C ALA A 154 -14.68 -11.88 3.17
N MET A 155 -13.48 -12.03 2.62
CA MET A 155 -12.32 -12.62 3.31
C MET A 155 -11.29 -11.57 3.78
N GLY A 156 -11.58 -10.28 3.58
CA GLY A 156 -10.67 -9.19 3.91
C GLY A 156 -9.43 -9.12 3.00
N ILE A 157 -9.54 -9.59 1.75
CA ILE A 157 -8.42 -9.64 0.79
C ILE A 157 -8.72 -8.91 -0.53
N ALA A 158 -9.78 -8.11 -0.58
CA ALA A 158 -10.04 -7.30 -1.77
C ALA A 158 -8.88 -6.31 -1.98
N GLY A 159 -8.35 -6.27 -3.19
CA GLY A 159 -7.16 -5.49 -3.50
C GLY A 159 -5.83 -6.24 -3.43
N GLU A 160 -5.78 -7.49 -3.00
CA GLU A 160 -4.57 -8.36 -3.00
C GLU A 160 -4.15 -8.81 -4.42
N TRP A 161 -4.28 -7.92 -5.38
CA TRP A 161 -4.05 -8.15 -6.80
C TRP A 161 -2.58 -8.38 -7.15
N GLY A 162 -1.67 -7.86 -6.33
CA GLY A 162 -0.22 -8.05 -6.48
C GLY A 162 0.19 -9.52 -6.50
N HIS A 163 -0.61 -10.39 -5.89
CA HIS A 163 -0.41 -11.84 -5.87
C HIS A 163 -1.21 -12.61 -6.93
N ASN A 164 -1.85 -11.92 -7.88
CA ASN A 164 -2.43 -12.58 -9.05
C ASN A 164 -1.32 -12.93 -10.05
N PRO A 165 -1.27 -14.18 -10.57
CA PRO A 165 -0.31 -14.55 -11.61
C PRO A 165 -0.60 -13.79 -12.91
N LEU A 166 0.39 -13.06 -13.42
CA LEU A 166 0.36 -12.39 -14.72
C LEU A 166 1.09 -13.21 -15.79
N LEU A 167 2.12 -13.96 -15.39
CA LEU A 167 2.89 -14.84 -16.24
C LEU A 167 2.88 -16.28 -15.67
N ALA A 168 2.48 -17.26 -16.50
CA ALA A 168 2.41 -18.66 -16.07
C ALA A 168 3.78 -19.23 -15.66
N HIS A 169 4.86 -18.78 -16.29
CA HIS A 169 6.23 -19.21 -16.05
C HIS A 169 7.13 -18.06 -15.60
N GLY A 170 6.59 -17.12 -14.84
CA GLY A 170 7.33 -15.97 -14.28
C GLY A 170 8.16 -16.32 -13.05
N PRO A 171 8.81 -15.31 -12.43
CA PRO A 171 9.61 -15.49 -11.22
C PRO A 171 8.81 -16.09 -10.06
N ASP A 172 9.51 -16.76 -9.15
CA ASP A 172 8.92 -17.26 -7.90
C ASP A 172 8.48 -16.10 -7.02
N CYS A 173 7.29 -16.24 -6.42
CA CYS A 173 6.74 -15.29 -5.44
C CYS A 173 6.75 -15.95 -4.05
N TYR A 174 7.03 -15.16 -3.02
CA TYR A 174 7.01 -15.65 -1.63
C TYR A 174 5.65 -16.22 -1.20
N CYS A 175 4.56 -15.86 -1.90
CA CYS A 175 3.24 -16.45 -1.66
C CYS A 175 3.10 -17.90 -2.13
N GLY A 176 4.16 -18.50 -2.68
CA GLY A 176 4.20 -19.88 -3.19
C GLY A 176 3.78 -20.04 -4.66
N ARG A 177 3.39 -18.96 -5.34
CA ARG A 177 3.04 -18.94 -6.77
C ARG A 177 4.20 -18.43 -7.62
N LYS A 178 4.02 -18.49 -8.95
CA LYS A 178 4.97 -17.92 -9.93
C LYS A 178 4.33 -16.82 -10.74
N GLY A 179 5.16 -15.85 -11.16
CA GLY A 179 4.75 -14.79 -12.08
C GLY A 179 3.66 -13.87 -11.54
N CYS A 180 3.58 -13.72 -10.22
CA CYS A 180 2.69 -12.75 -9.59
C CYS A 180 3.03 -11.33 -10.06
N ILE A 181 2.02 -10.47 -10.17
CA ILE A 181 2.16 -9.06 -10.55
C ILE A 181 3.29 -8.39 -9.78
N GLU A 182 3.38 -8.61 -8.47
CA GLU A 182 4.41 -8.05 -7.61
C GLU A 182 5.84 -8.39 -8.08
N THR A 183 6.08 -9.62 -8.52
CA THR A 183 7.41 -10.04 -8.99
C THR A 183 7.85 -9.40 -10.29
N LEU A 184 6.96 -8.67 -10.96
CA LEU A 184 7.16 -8.07 -12.27
C LEU A 184 7.16 -6.54 -12.25
N ILE A 185 6.32 -5.92 -11.39
CA ILE A 185 6.14 -4.46 -11.37
C ILE A 185 6.46 -3.81 -10.02
N SER A 186 7.02 -4.55 -9.04
CA SER A 186 7.66 -3.94 -7.88
C SER A 186 9.04 -3.39 -8.24
N GLY A 187 9.63 -2.56 -7.37
CA GLY A 187 11.01 -2.08 -7.53
C GLY A 187 12.00 -3.22 -7.67
N PRO A 188 12.06 -4.18 -6.73
CA PRO A 188 12.91 -5.36 -6.85
C PRO A 188 12.61 -6.20 -8.10
N GLY A 189 11.34 -6.36 -8.47
CA GLY A 189 10.94 -7.09 -9.68
C GLY A 189 11.50 -6.46 -10.96
N PHE A 190 11.41 -5.15 -11.08
CA PHE A 190 11.96 -4.40 -12.23
C PHE A 190 13.49 -4.43 -12.25
N SER A 191 14.17 -4.24 -11.11
CA SER A 191 15.63 -4.34 -11.00
C SER A 191 16.11 -5.74 -11.39
N ALA A 192 15.48 -6.78 -10.88
CA ALA A 192 15.84 -8.17 -11.20
C ALA A 192 15.59 -8.53 -12.67
N ASP A 193 14.60 -7.93 -13.33
CA ASP A 193 14.39 -8.10 -14.78
C ASP A 193 15.55 -7.50 -15.58
N TYR A 194 16.01 -6.30 -15.21
CA TYR A 194 17.14 -5.65 -15.85
C TYR A 194 18.44 -6.44 -15.66
N GLU A 195 18.72 -6.93 -14.44
CA GLU A 195 19.90 -7.78 -14.16
C GLU A 195 19.88 -9.06 -15.00
N ARG A 196 18.73 -9.76 -15.08
CA ARG A 196 18.59 -10.95 -15.92
C ARG A 196 18.82 -10.67 -17.41
N ALA A 197 18.54 -9.47 -17.87
CA ALA A 197 18.81 -9.03 -19.24
C ALA A 197 20.29 -8.67 -19.48
N GLY A 198 21.16 -8.83 -18.49
CA GLY A 198 22.58 -8.47 -18.58
C GLY A 198 22.88 -7.02 -18.22
N GLY A 199 21.97 -6.34 -17.55
CA GLY A 199 22.17 -5.01 -17.03
C GLY A 199 23.02 -4.96 -15.76
N THR A 200 23.37 -3.76 -15.31
CA THR A 200 24.22 -3.53 -14.13
C THR A 200 23.50 -3.99 -12.84
N PRO A 201 24.08 -4.94 -12.07
CA PRO A 201 23.51 -5.40 -10.82
C PRO A 201 23.32 -4.27 -9.79
N GLY A 202 22.24 -4.34 -9.00
CA GLY A 202 21.95 -3.38 -7.95
C GLY A 202 21.39 -2.04 -8.46
N SER A 203 21.09 -1.90 -9.75
CA SER A 203 20.50 -0.68 -10.29
C SER A 203 19.09 -0.47 -9.76
N SER A 204 18.81 0.75 -9.30
CA SER A 204 17.46 1.12 -8.91
C SER A 204 16.53 1.31 -10.11
N PRO A 205 15.20 1.28 -9.94
CA PRO A 205 14.27 1.63 -11.01
C PRO A 205 14.54 2.97 -11.69
N ALA A 206 14.96 3.99 -10.93
CA ALA A 206 15.31 5.30 -11.49
C ALA A 206 16.58 5.23 -12.34
N ASP A 207 17.60 4.48 -11.91
CA ASP A 207 18.83 4.28 -12.70
C ASP A 207 18.51 3.57 -14.01
N ILE A 208 17.66 2.54 -14.00
CA ILE A 208 17.27 1.79 -15.20
C ILE A 208 16.56 2.69 -16.20
N ILE A 209 15.65 3.57 -15.75
CA ILE A 209 15.00 4.57 -16.61
C ILE A 209 16.06 5.49 -17.22
N ASN A 210 16.98 6.02 -16.41
CA ASN A 210 18.03 6.90 -16.88
C ASN A 210 18.98 6.19 -17.90
N TYR A 211 19.34 4.93 -17.66
CA TYR A 211 20.14 4.14 -18.63
C TYR A 211 19.39 3.94 -19.94
N ALA A 212 18.09 3.68 -19.90
CA ALA A 212 17.28 3.54 -21.10
C ALA A 212 17.21 4.86 -21.90
N GLU A 213 17.09 6.00 -21.23
CA GLU A 213 17.12 7.34 -21.85
C GLU A 213 18.47 7.65 -22.49
N ASN A 214 19.56 7.10 -21.96
CA ASN A 214 20.92 7.23 -22.51
C ASN A 214 21.29 6.13 -23.50
N GLY A 215 20.33 5.31 -23.94
CA GLY A 215 20.53 4.36 -25.05
C GLY A 215 21.03 2.98 -24.64
N ASP A 216 21.05 2.61 -23.36
CA ASP A 216 21.33 1.24 -22.93
C ASP A 216 20.23 0.30 -23.43
N THR A 217 20.59 -0.64 -24.30
CA THR A 217 19.66 -1.56 -24.95
C THR A 217 18.96 -2.49 -23.95
N ASN A 218 19.69 -2.99 -22.94
CA ASN A 218 19.11 -3.86 -21.92
C ASN A 218 18.09 -3.10 -21.06
N ALA A 219 18.41 -1.86 -20.71
CA ALA A 219 17.49 -0.98 -19.96
C ALA A 219 16.25 -0.63 -20.80
N ILE A 220 16.41 -0.29 -22.09
CA ILE A 220 15.28 -0.03 -23.00
C ILE A 220 14.33 -1.23 -23.01
N HIS A 221 14.84 -2.45 -23.22
CA HIS A 221 14.02 -3.64 -23.27
C HIS A 221 13.37 -3.97 -21.91
N SER A 222 14.06 -3.73 -20.79
CA SER A 222 13.48 -3.94 -19.45
C SER A 222 12.38 -2.93 -19.14
N VAL A 223 12.55 -1.67 -19.54
CA VAL A 223 11.48 -0.65 -19.42
C VAL A 223 10.25 -1.04 -20.24
N GLU A 224 10.42 -1.53 -21.48
CA GLU A 224 9.31 -1.98 -22.31
C GLU A 224 8.55 -3.16 -21.68
N ARG A 225 9.28 -4.16 -21.15
CA ARG A 225 8.66 -5.29 -20.44
C ARG A 225 7.92 -4.82 -19.17
N PHE A 226 8.54 -3.95 -18.37
CA PHE A 226 7.92 -3.37 -17.17
C PHE A 226 6.62 -2.65 -17.50
N LEU A 227 6.61 -1.79 -18.52
CA LEU A 227 5.42 -1.07 -18.95
C LEU A 227 4.33 -2.01 -19.50
N ASN A 228 4.72 -3.05 -20.25
CA ASN A 228 3.78 -4.06 -20.73
C ASN A 228 3.14 -4.82 -19.55
N HIS A 229 3.93 -5.25 -18.56
CA HIS A 229 3.43 -5.92 -17.36
C HIS A 229 2.51 -4.99 -16.56
N PHE A 230 2.89 -3.73 -16.37
CA PHE A 230 2.07 -2.72 -15.72
C PHE A 230 0.73 -2.54 -16.45
N GLY A 231 0.78 -2.36 -17.76
CA GLY A 231 -0.42 -2.19 -18.59
C GLY A 231 -1.40 -3.36 -18.47
N ARG A 232 -0.91 -4.59 -18.60
CA ARG A 232 -1.74 -5.80 -18.46
C ARG A 232 -2.30 -5.97 -17.05
N ALA A 233 -1.49 -5.71 -16.03
CA ALA A 233 -1.91 -5.83 -14.64
C ALA A 233 -3.00 -4.80 -14.30
N VAL A 234 -2.82 -3.53 -14.68
CA VAL A 234 -3.81 -2.48 -14.42
C VAL A 234 -5.09 -2.70 -15.23
N ALA A 235 -4.98 -3.11 -16.49
CA ALA A 235 -6.14 -3.43 -17.32
C ALA A 235 -7.00 -4.55 -16.71
N SER A 236 -6.39 -5.54 -16.04
CA SER A 236 -7.17 -6.60 -15.36
C SER A 236 -8.06 -6.05 -14.25
N VAL A 237 -7.58 -5.04 -13.54
CA VAL A 237 -8.38 -4.34 -12.52
C VAL A 237 -9.49 -3.52 -13.17
N ILE A 238 -9.18 -2.78 -14.23
CA ILE A 238 -10.18 -1.98 -14.94
C ILE A 238 -11.28 -2.87 -15.50
N ASN A 239 -10.95 -3.98 -16.16
CA ASN A 239 -11.91 -4.91 -16.75
C ASN A 239 -12.81 -5.62 -15.70
N ILE A 240 -12.44 -5.63 -14.41
CA ILE A 240 -13.23 -6.27 -13.35
C ILE A 240 -13.98 -5.23 -12.51
N LEU A 241 -13.31 -4.14 -12.12
CA LEU A 241 -13.80 -3.16 -11.16
C LEU A 241 -14.37 -1.90 -11.82
N ASP A 242 -13.86 -1.55 -13.00
CA ASP A 242 -14.18 -0.30 -13.73
C ASP A 242 -14.15 0.94 -12.79
N PRO A 243 -13.00 1.23 -12.13
CA PRO A 243 -12.95 2.30 -11.15
C PRO A 243 -12.96 3.65 -11.84
N HIS A 244 -13.54 4.67 -11.20
CA HIS A 244 -13.53 6.04 -11.72
C HIS A 244 -12.14 6.64 -11.81
N THR A 245 -11.22 6.20 -10.94
CA THR A 245 -9.79 6.59 -11.02
C THR A 245 -8.89 5.54 -10.38
N ILE A 246 -7.63 5.55 -10.80
CA ILE A 246 -6.54 4.80 -10.17
C ILE A 246 -5.52 5.79 -9.61
N VAL A 247 -5.13 5.61 -8.34
CA VAL A 247 -4.10 6.45 -7.70
C VAL A 247 -2.87 5.60 -7.43
N LEU A 248 -1.72 6.04 -7.95
CA LEU A 248 -0.44 5.37 -7.76
C LEU A 248 0.31 5.94 -6.55
N GLY A 249 0.82 5.07 -5.69
CA GLY A 249 1.67 5.37 -4.55
C GLY A 249 2.89 4.46 -4.47
N GLY A 250 3.66 4.64 -3.41
CA GLY A 250 4.96 3.99 -3.25
C GLY A 250 6.06 4.61 -4.11
N GLY A 251 7.29 4.12 -3.95
CA GLY A 251 8.47 4.73 -4.58
C GLY A 251 8.41 4.80 -6.11
N LEU A 252 7.79 3.80 -6.76
CA LEU A 252 7.68 3.79 -8.22
C LEU A 252 6.66 4.80 -8.76
N SER A 253 5.72 5.29 -7.93
CA SER A 253 4.81 6.36 -8.35
C SER A 253 5.52 7.67 -8.73
N ASN A 254 6.81 7.80 -8.41
CA ASN A 254 7.65 8.93 -8.82
C ASN A 254 8.22 8.80 -10.23
N LEU A 255 8.03 7.66 -10.90
CA LEU A 255 8.45 7.46 -12.28
C LEU A 255 7.40 8.07 -13.23
N ASP A 256 7.70 9.24 -13.78
CA ASP A 256 6.78 9.99 -14.66
C ASP A 256 6.32 9.18 -15.89
N ILE A 257 7.15 8.24 -16.32
CA ILE A 257 6.86 7.33 -17.43
C ILE A 257 5.56 6.54 -17.24
N LEU A 258 5.14 6.26 -15.99
CA LEU A 258 3.90 5.53 -15.69
C LEU A 258 2.64 6.30 -16.11
N TYR A 259 2.67 7.63 -16.00
CA TYR A 259 1.52 8.50 -16.32
C TYR A 259 1.34 8.77 -17.82
N HIS A 260 2.38 8.54 -18.60
CA HIS A 260 2.37 8.75 -20.06
C HIS A 260 2.45 7.43 -20.82
N ARG A 261 3.61 6.77 -20.82
CA ARG A 261 3.82 5.50 -21.53
C ARG A 261 3.09 4.34 -20.83
N GLY A 262 3.09 4.33 -19.49
CA GLY A 262 2.33 3.34 -18.69
C GLY A 262 0.84 3.40 -19.00
N ARG A 263 0.26 4.61 -19.04
CA ARG A 263 -1.14 4.79 -19.42
C ARG A 263 -1.43 4.24 -20.82
N ARG A 264 -0.59 4.53 -21.79
CA ARG A 264 -0.74 3.98 -23.16
C ARG A 264 -0.61 2.45 -23.21
N ALA A 265 0.22 1.88 -22.34
CA ALA A 265 0.39 0.44 -22.28
C ALA A 265 -0.84 -0.31 -21.71
N ILE A 266 -1.76 0.39 -21.05
CA ILE A 266 -3.03 -0.18 -20.54
C ILE A 266 -4.05 -0.36 -21.68
N GLU A 267 -4.14 0.59 -22.59
CA GLU A 267 -5.19 0.68 -23.61
C GLU A 267 -5.41 -0.62 -24.43
N PRO A 268 -4.37 -1.31 -24.93
CA PRO A 268 -4.56 -2.53 -25.74
C PRO A 268 -5.19 -3.70 -24.99
N HIS A 269 -5.29 -3.62 -23.65
CA HIS A 269 -5.73 -4.70 -22.78
C HIS A 269 -7.10 -4.44 -22.14
N ILE A 270 -7.71 -3.28 -22.43
CA ILE A 270 -9.05 -2.93 -21.94
C ILE A 270 -10.11 -3.46 -22.88
N PHE A 271 -11.13 -4.09 -22.30
CA PHE A 271 -12.30 -4.58 -23.04
C PHE A 271 -13.37 -3.49 -23.14
N SER A 272 -13.03 -2.36 -23.75
CA SER A 272 -13.91 -1.21 -23.98
C SER A 272 -13.49 -0.50 -25.27
N ASP A 273 -14.41 0.25 -25.86
CA ASP A 273 -14.18 1.13 -27.01
C ASP A 273 -13.51 2.47 -26.61
N SER A 274 -13.38 2.71 -25.32
CA SER A 274 -12.73 3.92 -24.77
C SER A 274 -11.99 3.62 -23.48
N PHE A 275 -10.94 4.42 -23.20
CA PHE A 275 -10.20 4.39 -21.94
C PHE A 275 -10.13 5.78 -21.34
N THR A 276 -11.03 6.06 -20.41
CA THR A 276 -11.17 7.38 -19.79
C THR A 276 -10.69 7.43 -18.35
N THR A 277 -10.48 6.28 -17.68
CA THR A 277 -10.03 6.20 -16.28
C THR A 277 -8.71 6.92 -16.08
N PRO A 278 -8.64 7.99 -15.26
CA PRO A 278 -7.41 8.70 -14.96
C PRO A 278 -6.47 7.83 -14.12
N ILE A 279 -5.18 7.94 -14.42
CA ILE A 279 -4.09 7.39 -13.59
C ILE A 279 -3.42 8.57 -12.92
N LEU A 280 -3.59 8.70 -11.61
CA LEU A 280 -3.17 9.87 -10.84
C LEU A 280 -1.99 9.54 -9.91
N LYS A 281 -1.13 10.52 -9.69
CA LYS A 281 -0.09 10.45 -8.66
C LYS A 281 -0.71 10.78 -7.30
N ASN A 282 -0.30 10.07 -6.26
CA ASN A 282 -0.73 10.35 -4.90
C ASN A 282 -0.36 11.77 -4.44
N GLN A 283 -1.15 12.33 -3.54
CA GLN A 283 -0.93 13.68 -2.98
C GLN A 283 -0.25 13.65 -1.61
N HIS A 284 -0.46 12.60 -0.81
CA HIS A 284 0.02 12.55 0.57
C HIS A 284 1.41 11.90 0.72
N GLY A 285 1.95 11.31 -0.36
CA GLY A 285 3.27 10.68 -0.35
C GLY A 285 3.39 9.59 0.71
N ASP A 286 4.49 9.60 1.48
CA ASP A 286 4.76 8.64 2.56
C ASP A 286 3.78 8.74 3.75
N SER A 287 2.93 9.75 3.77
CA SER A 287 1.97 9.97 4.86
C SER A 287 0.59 9.38 4.57
N SER A 288 0.35 8.85 3.38
CA SER A 288 -0.96 8.32 2.99
C SER A 288 -1.43 7.20 3.94
N GLY A 289 -0.54 6.30 4.37
CA GLY A 289 -0.87 5.21 5.28
C GLY A 289 -1.41 5.70 6.62
N VAL A 290 -0.70 6.60 7.28
CA VAL A 290 -1.07 7.11 8.61
C VAL A 290 -2.33 7.99 8.56
N LEU A 291 -2.51 8.79 7.50
CA LEU A 291 -3.72 9.58 7.30
C LEU A 291 -4.94 8.67 7.05
N GLY A 292 -4.80 7.68 6.17
CA GLY A 292 -5.86 6.71 5.92
C GLY A 292 -6.25 5.91 7.16
N ALA A 293 -5.29 5.56 8.00
CA ALA A 293 -5.58 4.95 9.29
C ALA A 293 -6.48 5.86 10.15
N ALA A 294 -6.20 7.16 10.21
CA ALA A 294 -7.06 8.11 10.94
C ALA A 294 -8.48 8.20 10.36
N TYR A 295 -8.65 8.01 9.04
CA TYR A 295 -9.96 8.07 8.37
C TYR A 295 -10.79 6.77 8.49
N LEU A 296 -10.28 5.72 9.10
CA LEU A 296 -11.02 4.46 9.28
C LEU A 296 -12.35 4.61 10.05
N TRP A 297 -12.57 5.74 10.69
CA TRP A 297 -13.76 6.02 11.50
C TRP A 297 -14.77 6.98 10.85
N ASP A 298 -14.49 7.45 9.67
CA ASP A 298 -15.36 8.39 8.93
C ASP A 298 -16.39 7.68 8.05
#